data_e2cd5d0a97492e609fe03b1270b17107
#
_entry.id   e2cd5d0a97492e609fe03b1270b17107
#
_cell.length_a   1.000
_cell.length_b   1.000
_cell.length_c   1.000
_cell.angle_alpha   90.00
_cell.angle_beta   90.00
_cell.angle_gamma   90.00
#
_symmetry.space_group_name_H-M   'P 1'
#
loop_
_entity.id
_entity.type
_entity.pdbx_description
1 polymer ?
#
loop_
_entity_poly.entity_id
_entity_poly.type
_entity_poly.pdbx_seq_one_letter_code
_entity_poly.pdbx_strand_id
1 'polypeptide(L)'
;MLIGRHSFIRQNKLSDVAGRIDYISNPKRQEHLYATYQTEGATPEFWKNLARENQLDFKASGTTGKCIEGREFIIALPESFVEYKADDVVRLFTDSFHKGYGVECSAALHHNKKMTNYHIHLVFSERKMLEHPEVKIATRNMFYDEQGKHRRTKKEILDEQGNLRAGCSIIPKGEVYESHIFTKKDEWFKSDAFTREVKEMFTEIINSHVKEESEKLSVFQQGGVYLATKKIGKNNPKEAEIRADNVARQEWNRTVDVALVEGVPEEDILTIKREKITDKTLQSIRTHGWLPDMFQQIIRGAKDFLQEMIFKFKLPPKPVPKIDLQEWNDMRKLMEKLQKQSQAMKSTQQEISSLKKQLSETTGFFKGKARKSLEGKIEQSEKQEKRIHTDMEQTVKQAGYPDVQSFAKTYQKSEKLVREYNEELRAWKNQTEPKKEKLSEPSKKASIREKLHRYQQESRQQQKKTAKKKSMDRGR
;
A
#
# COMPACT_ATOMS: atom_id res chain seq x y z
N MET A 1 -3.89 -9.72 11.43
CA MET A 1 -4.37 -8.32 11.35
C MET A 1 -4.51 -7.96 9.89
N LEU A 2 -5.68 -7.64 9.39
CA LEU A 2 -5.84 -7.09 8.04
C LEU A 2 -5.48 -5.61 8.11
N ILE A 3 -4.25 -5.28 7.82
CA ILE A 3 -3.76 -3.91 7.71
C ILE A 3 -4.29 -3.40 6.36
N GLY A 4 -5.00 -2.29 6.33
CA GLY A 4 -5.53 -1.73 5.08
C GLY A 4 -7.04 -1.55 5.00
N ARG A 5 -7.75 -1.84 6.09
CA ARG A 5 -9.13 -1.43 6.23
C ARG A 5 -9.17 0.07 6.53
N HIS A 6 -9.67 0.85 5.57
CA HIS A 6 -9.79 2.28 5.76
C HIS A 6 -11.23 2.66 6.07
N SER A 7 -11.39 3.61 7.01
CA SER A 7 -12.67 4.22 7.30
C SER A 7 -13.21 4.94 6.08
N PHE A 8 -14.50 4.75 5.78
CA PHE A 8 -15.18 5.51 4.75
C PHE A 8 -16.03 6.60 5.41
N ILE A 9 -15.49 7.80 5.42
CA ILE A 9 -16.14 9.00 5.94
C ILE A 9 -16.07 10.06 4.85
N ARG A 10 -17.23 10.49 4.37
CA ARG A 10 -17.35 11.41 3.24
C ARG A 10 -18.18 12.62 3.56
N GLN A 11 -17.65 13.81 3.32
CA GLN A 11 -18.39 15.06 3.41
C GLN A 11 -19.12 15.38 2.09
N ASN A 12 -20.37 15.77 2.17
CA ASN A 12 -21.17 16.29 1.08
C ASN A 12 -21.67 17.72 1.39
N LYS A 13 -21.87 18.52 0.35
CA LYS A 13 -22.52 19.83 0.41
C LYS A 13 -24.00 19.67 0.12
N LEU A 14 -24.86 20.30 0.92
CA LEU A 14 -26.31 20.25 0.77
C LEU A 14 -26.85 21.60 0.32
N SER A 15 -27.63 21.60 -0.76
CA SER A 15 -28.34 22.77 -1.26
C SER A 15 -29.83 22.79 -0.89
N ASP A 16 -30.28 21.77 -0.19
CA ASP A 16 -31.60 21.60 0.40
C ASP A 16 -31.42 20.77 1.69
N VAL A 17 -31.17 21.45 2.79
CA VAL A 17 -30.88 20.80 4.07
C VAL A 17 -32.14 20.17 4.67
N ALA A 18 -33.27 20.87 4.60
CA ALA A 18 -34.53 20.38 5.16
C ALA A 18 -35.07 19.15 4.42
N GLY A 19 -35.03 19.19 3.06
CA GLY A 19 -35.42 18.06 2.23
C GLY A 19 -34.47 16.87 2.42
N ARG A 20 -33.18 17.11 2.68
CA ARG A 20 -32.23 16.03 2.99
C ARG A 20 -32.51 15.35 4.33
N ILE A 21 -32.81 16.14 5.35
CA ILE A 21 -33.19 15.61 6.69
C ILE A 21 -34.48 14.79 6.59
N ASP A 22 -35.50 15.32 5.93
CA ASP A 22 -36.75 14.56 5.70
C ASP A 22 -36.48 13.25 4.94
N TYR A 23 -35.59 13.29 3.93
CA TYR A 23 -35.27 12.09 3.15
C TYR A 23 -34.61 11.01 3.99
N ILE A 24 -33.62 11.34 4.82
CA ILE A 24 -32.87 10.34 5.60
C ILE A 24 -33.63 9.84 6.83
N SER A 25 -34.58 10.63 7.37
CA SER A 25 -35.32 10.31 8.57
C SER A 25 -36.69 9.67 8.30
N ASN A 26 -37.13 9.61 7.05
CA ASN A 26 -38.45 9.15 6.69
C ASN A 26 -38.48 7.63 6.45
N PRO A 27 -39.14 6.84 7.33
CA PRO A 27 -39.23 5.39 7.20
C PRO A 27 -39.98 4.93 5.94
N LYS A 28 -40.80 5.77 5.33
CA LYS A 28 -41.46 5.46 4.04
C LYS A 28 -40.51 5.54 2.86
N ARG A 29 -39.40 6.30 3.00
CA ARG A 29 -38.39 6.49 1.96
C ARG A 29 -37.14 5.64 2.18
N GLN A 30 -36.90 5.22 3.42
CA GLN A 30 -35.75 4.46 3.88
C GLN A 30 -36.20 3.11 4.45
N GLU A 31 -36.19 2.06 3.63
CA GLU A 31 -36.67 0.72 3.98
C GLU A 31 -35.94 0.12 5.20
N HIS A 32 -34.65 0.45 5.35
CA HIS A 32 -33.76 -0.06 6.41
C HIS A 32 -33.28 1.06 7.33
N LEU A 33 -34.18 1.94 7.75
CA LEU A 33 -33.92 2.95 8.76
C LEU A 33 -34.03 2.31 10.16
N TYR A 34 -32.97 2.40 10.96
CA TYR A 34 -32.91 1.81 12.30
C TYR A 34 -33.12 2.82 13.40
N ALA A 35 -32.54 4.01 13.29
CA ALA A 35 -32.64 5.06 14.27
C ALA A 35 -32.44 6.44 13.65
N THR A 36 -33.02 7.45 14.30
CA THR A 36 -32.79 8.87 14.01
C THR A 36 -32.50 9.61 15.32
N TYR A 37 -31.60 10.58 15.25
CA TYR A 37 -31.31 11.42 16.40
C TYR A 37 -30.98 12.85 15.92
N GLN A 38 -31.38 13.82 16.72
CA GLN A 38 -31.03 15.22 16.50
C GLN A 38 -30.63 15.87 17.83
N THR A 39 -29.74 16.85 17.76
CA THR A 39 -29.34 17.66 18.91
C THR A 39 -30.53 18.54 19.34
N GLU A 40 -30.52 18.99 20.58
CA GLU A 40 -31.67 19.69 21.18
C GLU A 40 -32.12 20.94 20.40
N GLY A 41 -31.16 21.73 19.90
CA GLY A 41 -31.40 22.93 19.09
C GLY A 41 -31.76 22.65 17.62
N ALA A 42 -31.58 21.44 17.12
CA ALA A 42 -31.80 21.08 15.70
C ALA A 42 -33.25 20.87 15.31
N THR A 43 -34.12 21.77 15.72
CA THR A 43 -35.55 21.71 15.43
C THR A 43 -35.87 21.92 13.94
N PRO A 44 -37.06 21.50 13.45
CA PRO A 44 -37.48 21.81 12.08
C PRO A 44 -37.45 23.30 11.76
N GLU A 45 -37.76 24.15 12.73
CA GLU A 45 -37.73 25.61 12.60
C GLU A 45 -36.30 26.13 12.47
N PHE A 46 -35.35 25.56 13.25
CA PHE A 46 -33.93 25.84 13.12
C PHE A 46 -33.44 25.63 11.67
N TRP A 47 -33.74 24.48 11.10
CA TRP A 47 -33.29 24.15 9.72
C TRP A 47 -33.94 25.04 8.66
N LYS A 48 -35.21 25.39 8.82
CA LYS A 48 -35.90 26.33 7.93
C LYS A 48 -35.27 27.72 7.98
N ASN A 49 -35.04 28.23 9.19
CA ASN A 49 -34.43 29.54 9.39
C ASN A 49 -32.96 29.56 8.87
N LEU A 50 -32.18 28.51 9.11
CA LEU A 50 -30.86 28.35 8.59
C LEU A 50 -30.82 28.37 7.07
N ALA A 51 -31.71 27.60 6.42
CA ALA A 51 -31.83 27.59 4.96
C ALA A 51 -32.19 28.98 4.42
N ARG A 52 -33.18 29.63 5.01
CA ARG A 52 -33.63 30.97 4.63
C ARG A 52 -32.51 32.00 4.71
N GLU A 53 -31.77 32.05 5.83
CA GLU A 53 -30.70 33.01 6.02
C GLU A 53 -29.52 32.71 5.09
N ASN A 54 -29.16 31.44 4.88
CA ASN A 54 -28.16 31.06 3.89
C ASN A 54 -28.52 31.49 2.45
N GLN A 55 -29.80 31.35 2.06
CA GLN A 55 -30.30 31.78 0.76
C GLN A 55 -30.26 33.30 0.60
N LEU A 56 -30.62 34.05 1.66
CA LEU A 56 -30.54 35.52 1.64
C LEU A 56 -29.09 35.99 1.46
N ASP A 57 -28.16 35.45 2.26
CA ASP A 57 -26.73 35.81 2.17
C ASP A 57 -26.14 35.43 0.83
N PHE A 58 -26.50 34.26 0.31
CA PHE A 58 -26.06 33.78 -1.00
C PHE A 58 -26.54 34.72 -2.13
N LYS A 59 -27.81 35.13 -2.08
CA LYS A 59 -28.37 36.09 -3.02
C LYS A 59 -27.67 37.46 -2.90
N ALA A 60 -27.46 37.92 -1.69
CA ALA A 60 -26.77 39.21 -1.46
C ALA A 60 -25.32 39.22 -1.90
N SER A 61 -24.63 38.06 -1.88
CA SER A 61 -23.24 37.94 -2.32
C SER A 61 -23.03 38.06 -3.83
N GLY A 62 -24.09 37.95 -4.63
CA GLY A 62 -24.02 37.93 -6.10
C GLY A 62 -23.28 36.71 -6.68
N THR A 63 -22.96 35.72 -5.87
CA THR A 63 -22.26 34.49 -6.30
C THR A 63 -23.17 33.64 -7.19
N THR A 64 -22.59 33.07 -8.25
CA THR A 64 -23.31 32.16 -9.16
C THR A 64 -23.23 30.72 -8.64
N GLY A 65 -24.23 29.88 -8.95
CA GLY A 65 -24.27 28.47 -8.60
C GLY A 65 -25.40 28.12 -7.61
N LYS A 66 -25.18 27.08 -6.78
CA LYS A 66 -26.16 26.66 -5.78
C LYS A 66 -25.74 27.11 -4.39
N CYS A 67 -26.67 27.66 -3.63
CA CYS A 67 -26.47 27.95 -2.21
C CYS A 67 -26.17 26.65 -1.48
N ILE A 68 -25.21 26.67 -0.57
CA ILE A 68 -24.95 25.57 0.36
C ILE A 68 -25.62 25.93 1.68
N GLU A 69 -26.64 25.18 2.04
CA GLU A 69 -27.45 25.41 3.25
C GLU A 69 -26.91 24.69 4.48
N GLY A 70 -26.21 23.55 4.27
CA GLY A 70 -25.59 22.75 5.30
C GLY A 70 -24.66 21.71 4.69
N ARG A 71 -24.11 20.85 5.54
CA ARG A 71 -23.25 19.73 5.13
C ARG A 71 -23.69 18.42 5.74
N GLU A 72 -23.20 17.34 5.17
CA GLU A 72 -23.49 15.98 5.62
C GLU A 72 -22.20 15.17 5.65
N PHE A 73 -21.99 14.42 6.72
CA PHE A 73 -21.08 13.28 6.69
C PHE A 73 -21.84 11.99 6.44
N ILE A 74 -21.32 11.14 5.55
CA ILE A 74 -21.72 9.74 5.44
C ILE A 74 -20.60 8.93 6.08
N ILE A 75 -20.93 8.19 7.15
CA ILE A 75 -19.97 7.44 7.96
C ILE A 75 -20.34 5.96 7.85
N ALA A 76 -19.54 5.18 7.11
CA ALA A 76 -19.74 3.73 7.06
C ALA A 76 -19.23 3.07 8.33
N LEU A 77 -20.01 2.16 8.86
CA LEU A 77 -19.71 1.40 10.07
C LEU A 77 -19.36 -0.06 9.71
N PRO A 78 -18.51 -0.74 10.48
CA PRO A 78 -18.37 -2.19 10.43
C PRO A 78 -19.72 -2.88 10.70
N GLU A 79 -19.96 -4.04 10.08
CA GLU A 79 -21.20 -4.80 10.26
C GLU A 79 -21.42 -5.24 11.71
N SER A 80 -20.36 -5.42 12.50
CA SER A 80 -20.45 -5.71 13.94
C SER A 80 -21.20 -4.64 14.74
N PHE A 81 -21.33 -3.40 14.22
CA PHE A 81 -22.12 -2.35 14.87
C PHE A 81 -23.63 -2.63 14.89
N VAL A 82 -24.14 -3.58 14.09
CA VAL A 82 -25.56 -4.04 14.19
C VAL A 82 -25.87 -4.72 15.52
N GLU A 83 -24.84 -5.19 16.26
CA GLU A 83 -25.01 -5.77 17.59
C GLU A 83 -25.32 -4.74 18.68
N TYR A 84 -25.03 -3.47 18.42
CA TYR A 84 -25.33 -2.37 19.33
C TYR A 84 -26.73 -1.83 19.10
N LYS A 85 -27.32 -1.21 20.13
CA LYS A 85 -28.58 -0.50 19.97
C LYS A 85 -28.41 0.67 19.00
N ALA A 86 -29.23 0.71 17.97
CA ALA A 86 -29.16 1.71 16.91
C ALA A 86 -29.25 3.15 17.44
N ASP A 87 -30.11 3.39 18.43
CA ASP A 87 -30.27 4.73 19.06
C ASP A 87 -28.98 5.15 19.78
N ASP A 88 -28.30 4.25 20.48
CA ASP A 88 -27.07 4.55 21.19
C ASP A 88 -25.94 4.84 20.21
N VAL A 89 -25.88 4.10 19.10
CA VAL A 89 -24.88 4.31 18.03
C VAL A 89 -25.06 5.67 17.39
N VAL A 90 -26.26 6.00 16.90
CA VAL A 90 -26.49 7.28 16.21
C VAL A 90 -26.27 8.47 17.15
N ARG A 91 -26.67 8.34 18.42
CA ARG A 91 -26.44 9.36 19.46
C ARG A 91 -24.95 9.57 19.72
N LEU A 92 -24.19 8.50 19.93
CA LEU A 92 -22.74 8.57 20.20
C LEU A 92 -22.01 9.41 19.15
N PHE A 93 -22.21 9.10 17.86
CA PHE A 93 -21.55 9.83 16.78
C PHE A 93 -22.01 11.28 16.67
N THR A 94 -23.32 11.52 16.85
CA THR A 94 -23.88 12.87 16.73
C THR A 94 -23.46 13.76 17.89
N ASP A 95 -23.54 13.26 19.13
CA ASP A 95 -23.14 14.01 20.33
C ASP A 95 -21.64 14.28 20.34
N SER A 96 -20.82 13.34 19.90
CA SER A 96 -19.38 13.55 19.79
C SER A 96 -19.05 14.67 18.82
N PHE A 97 -19.73 14.73 17.67
CA PHE A 97 -19.54 15.81 16.69
C PHE A 97 -20.08 17.15 17.24
N HIS A 98 -21.28 17.15 17.80
CA HIS A 98 -21.88 18.35 18.38
C HIS A 98 -21.00 18.94 19.50
N LYS A 99 -20.50 18.10 20.41
CA LYS A 99 -19.60 18.53 21.50
C LYS A 99 -18.28 19.07 20.97
N GLY A 100 -17.73 18.48 19.92
CA GLY A 100 -16.46 18.91 19.33
C GLY A 100 -16.55 20.26 18.62
N TYR A 101 -17.65 20.52 17.92
CA TYR A 101 -17.77 21.69 17.04
C TYR A 101 -18.83 22.70 17.46
N GLY A 102 -19.74 22.34 18.37
CA GLY A 102 -20.76 23.24 18.92
C GLY A 102 -21.80 23.68 17.87
N VAL A 103 -22.11 22.84 16.89
CA VAL A 103 -23.09 23.09 15.84
C VAL A 103 -24.22 22.08 15.90
N GLU A 104 -25.41 22.49 15.51
CA GLU A 104 -26.60 21.63 15.53
C GLU A 104 -26.53 20.56 14.45
N CYS A 105 -27.02 19.35 14.83
CA CYS A 105 -26.91 18.16 14.01
C CYS A 105 -28.24 17.40 13.95
N SER A 106 -28.49 16.74 12.81
CA SER A 106 -29.52 15.74 12.63
C SER A 106 -28.93 14.52 11.92
N ALA A 107 -29.16 13.33 12.50
CA ALA A 107 -28.56 12.12 11.98
C ALA A 107 -29.58 10.98 11.82
N ALA A 108 -29.27 10.05 10.91
CA ALA A 108 -30.02 8.84 10.66
C ALA A 108 -29.07 7.67 10.39
N LEU A 109 -29.40 6.50 10.94
CA LEU A 109 -28.64 5.27 10.82
C LEU A 109 -29.45 4.24 10.04
N HIS A 110 -28.89 3.73 8.98
CA HIS A 110 -29.55 2.75 8.13
C HIS A 110 -28.61 1.86 7.31
N HIS A 111 -29.13 0.77 6.77
CA HIS A 111 -28.47 0.00 5.71
C HIS A 111 -28.84 0.52 4.32
N ASN A 112 -28.00 0.21 3.35
CA ASN A 112 -28.39 0.30 1.95
C ASN A 112 -29.38 -0.84 1.59
N LYS A 113 -30.08 -0.73 0.45
CA LYS A 113 -31.07 -1.74 -0.01
C LYS A 113 -30.54 -3.17 -0.11
N LYS A 114 -29.22 -3.36 -0.21
CA LYS A 114 -28.58 -4.68 -0.33
C LYS A 114 -28.07 -5.23 1.00
N MET A 115 -28.27 -4.53 2.08
CA MET A 115 -27.76 -4.89 3.43
C MET A 115 -26.25 -5.12 3.47
N THR A 116 -25.49 -4.34 2.68
CA THR A 116 -24.02 -4.47 2.57
C THR A 116 -23.27 -3.23 3.03
N ASN A 117 -23.99 -2.23 3.56
CA ASN A 117 -23.37 -0.98 4.00
C ASN A 117 -24.22 -0.36 5.11
N TYR A 118 -23.82 -0.62 6.35
CA TYR A 118 -24.37 0.00 7.54
C TYR A 118 -23.71 1.36 7.73
N HIS A 119 -24.49 2.44 7.82
CA HIS A 119 -23.91 3.78 7.80
C HIS A 119 -24.79 4.83 8.45
N ILE A 120 -24.14 5.88 8.93
CA ILE A 120 -24.79 7.07 9.48
C ILE A 120 -24.75 8.18 8.43
N HIS A 121 -25.88 8.87 8.26
CA HIS A 121 -25.96 10.20 7.70
C HIS A 121 -26.00 11.21 8.84
N LEU A 122 -25.02 12.09 8.94
CA LEU A 122 -24.96 13.16 9.94
C LEU A 122 -24.96 14.50 9.20
N VAL A 123 -26.10 15.18 9.26
CA VAL A 123 -26.30 16.53 8.71
C VAL A 123 -25.95 17.55 9.78
N PHE A 124 -25.20 18.59 9.43
CA PHE A 124 -24.79 19.63 10.37
C PHE A 124 -24.81 21.03 9.74
N SER A 125 -24.96 22.04 10.62
CA SER A 125 -24.90 23.45 10.27
C SER A 125 -23.46 23.95 10.18
N GLU A 126 -23.15 24.85 9.25
CA GLU A 126 -21.88 25.61 9.22
C GLU A 126 -21.94 26.90 10.09
N ARG A 127 -23.07 27.11 10.80
CA ARG A 127 -23.35 28.30 11.60
C ARG A 127 -23.86 27.89 12.97
N LYS A 128 -23.63 28.74 13.96
CA LYS A 128 -24.22 28.63 15.28
C LYS A 128 -25.41 29.59 15.41
N MET A 129 -26.42 29.18 16.11
CA MET A 129 -27.50 30.08 16.45
C MET A 129 -27.01 31.10 17.49
N LEU A 130 -27.37 32.35 17.31
CA LEU A 130 -27.04 33.43 18.25
C LEU A 130 -28.01 33.41 19.42
N GLU A 131 -27.53 33.73 20.62
CA GLU A 131 -28.39 33.89 21.80
C GLU A 131 -29.37 35.06 21.61
N HIS A 132 -28.90 36.12 20.95
CA HIS A 132 -29.74 37.28 20.60
C HIS A 132 -29.50 37.62 19.14
N PRO A 133 -30.58 37.93 18.37
CA PRO A 133 -30.44 38.36 16.98
C PRO A 133 -29.53 39.58 16.84
N GLU A 134 -28.60 39.52 15.92
CA GLU A 134 -27.86 40.71 15.49
C GLU A 134 -28.74 41.54 14.56
N VAL A 135 -29.11 42.75 14.98
CA VAL A 135 -29.95 43.63 14.19
C VAL A 135 -29.20 44.86 13.70
N LYS A 136 -29.46 45.26 12.47
CA LYS A 136 -29.01 46.55 11.95
C LYS A 136 -30.17 47.52 11.89
N ILE A 137 -30.00 48.68 12.54
CA ILE A 137 -30.97 49.74 12.64
C ILE A 137 -30.62 50.82 11.64
N ALA A 138 -31.62 51.30 10.90
CA ALA A 138 -31.44 52.36 9.92
C ALA A 138 -31.07 53.69 10.63
N THR A 139 -29.89 54.23 10.39
CA THR A 139 -29.42 55.50 10.91
C THR A 139 -30.02 56.71 10.16
N ARG A 140 -30.63 56.46 9.02
CA ARG A 140 -31.34 57.40 8.15
C ARG A 140 -32.47 56.66 7.42
N ASN A 141 -33.39 57.36 6.76
CA ASN A 141 -34.36 56.73 5.87
C ASN A 141 -33.61 56.04 4.71
N MET A 142 -33.96 54.77 4.44
CA MET A 142 -33.40 53.95 3.37
C MET A 142 -34.49 53.71 2.32
N PHE A 143 -34.12 53.82 1.06
CA PHE A 143 -35.05 53.76 -0.07
C PHE A 143 -34.69 52.55 -0.95
N TYR A 144 -35.70 51.76 -1.33
CA TYR A 144 -35.50 50.57 -2.16
C TYR A 144 -36.46 50.60 -3.36
N ASP A 145 -35.96 50.26 -4.54
CA ASP A 145 -36.76 50.16 -5.75
C ASP A 145 -37.56 48.84 -5.79
N GLU A 146 -38.29 48.64 -6.91
CA GLU A 146 -39.14 47.48 -7.18
C GLU A 146 -38.37 46.15 -7.17
N GLN A 147 -37.04 46.20 -7.38
CA GLN A 147 -36.15 45.04 -7.39
C GLN A 147 -35.45 44.86 -6.04
N GLY A 148 -35.81 45.66 -5.00
CA GLY A 148 -35.18 45.63 -3.68
C GLY A 148 -33.77 46.23 -3.67
N LYS A 149 -33.37 46.98 -4.70
CA LYS A 149 -32.06 47.65 -4.76
C LYS A 149 -32.12 48.97 -4.02
N HIS A 150 -31.14 49.20 -3.13
CA HIS A 150 -31.03 50.47 -2.40
C HIS A 150 -30.80 51.63 -3.36
N ARG A 151 -31.60 52.70 -3.17
CA ARG A 151 -31.51 53.98 -3.88
C ARG A 151 -31.04 55.08 -2.94
N ARG A 152 -30.34 56.05 -3.49
CA ARG A 152 -29.69 57.09 -2.69
C ARG A 152 -30.71 58.13 -2.19
N THR A 153 -31.71 58.46 -3.01
CA THR A 153 -32.67 59.49 -2.72
C THR A 153 -34.12 58.98 -2.85
N LYS A 154 -35.07 59.60 -2.09
CA LYS A 154 -36.48 59.30 -2.16
C LYS A 154 -37.06 59.52 -3.58
N LYS A 155 -36.57 60.53 -4.31
CA LYS A 155 -37.03 60.85 -5.67
C LYS A 155 -36.89 59.70 -6.67
N GLU A 156 -35.93 58.83 -6.47
CA GLU A 156 -35.63 57.69 -7.37
C GLU A 156 -36.70 56.57 -7.28
N ILE A 157 -37.57 56.61 -6.23
CA ILE A 157 -38.58 55.61 -5.98
C ILE A 157 -40.01 56.16 -6.06
N LEU A 158 -40.14 57.43 -6.48
CA LEU A 158 -41.43 58.09 -6.67
C LEU A 158 -41.81 58.11 -8.19
N ASP A 159 -43.12 58.19 -8.43
CA ASP A 159 -43.70 58.45 -9.75
C ASP A 159 -43.71 59.95 -10.06
N GLU A 160 -44.23 60.32 -11.25
CA GLU A 160 -44.31 61.73 -11.69
C GLU A 160 -45.26 62.57 -10.82
N GLN A 161 -46.22 61.90 -10.08
CA GLN A 161 -47.14 62.53 -9.18
C GLN A 161 -46.61 62.66 -7.74
N GLY A 162 -45.40 62.14 -7.48
CA GLY A 162 -44.77 62.19 -6.17
C GLY A 162 -45.19 61.07 -5.21
N ASN A 163 -45.90 60.03 -5.71
CA ASN A 163 -46.30 58.86 -4.92
C ASN A 163 -45.21 57.79 -5.00
N LEU A 164 -45.20 56.90 -4.00
CA LEU A 164 -44.29 55.76 -4.00
C LEU A 164 -44.70 54.78 -5.12
N ARG A 165 -43.75 54.45 -6.02
CA ARG A 165 -44.00 53.47 -7.09
C ARG A 165 -44.32 52.08 -6.47
N ALA A 166 -45.21 51.34 -7.13
CA ALA A 166 -45.58 49.99 -6.72
C ALA A 166 -44.32 49.08 -6.63
N GLY A 167 -44.16 48.35 -5.52
CA GLY A 167 -43.00 47.50 -5.25
C GLY A 167 -41.81 48.21 -4.65
N CYS A 168 -41.76 49.55 -4.60
CA CYS A 168 -40.75 50.30 -3.87
C CYS A 168 -41.07 50.33 -2.35
N SER A 169 -40.02 50.44 -1.52
CA SER A 169 -40.17 50.53 -0.08
C SER A 169 -39.28 51.58 0.56
N ILE A 170 -39.70 52.09 1.69
CA ILE A 170 -38.91 53.00 2.57
C ILE A 170 -38.78 52.33 3.92
N ILE A 171 -37.54 52.25 4.41
CA ILE A 171 -37.27 51.86 5.81
C ILE A 171 -36.94 53.16 6.56
N PRO A 172 -37.79 53.59 7.52
CA PRO A 172 -37.56 54.77 8.33
C PRO A 172 -36.32 54.69 9.17
N LYS A 173 -35.75 55.84 9.53
CA LYS A 173 -34.70 55.93 10.54
C LYS A 173 -35.18 55.36 11.87
N GLY A 174 -34.39 54.47 12.48
CA GLY A 174 -34.69 53.82 13.77
C GLY A 174 -35.36 52.43 13.60
N GLU A 175 -35.75 52.07 12.39
CA GLU A 175 -36.28 50.72 12.16
C GLU A 175 -35.17 49.70 11.80
N VAL A 176 -35.46 48.42 12.15
CA VAL A 176 -34.57 47.29 11.81
C VAL A 176 -34.71 46.97 10.34
N TYR A 177 -33.61 46.99 9.61
CA TYR A 177 -33.58 46.65 8.17
C TYR A 177 -32.92 45.32 7.84
N GLU A 178 -32.15 44.80 8.75
CA GLU A 178 -31.48 43.51 8.61
C GLU A 178 -31.41 42.83 9.98
N SER A 179 -31.70 41.56 10.05
CA SER A 179 -31.61 40.76 11.26
C SER A 179 -31.02 39.39 10.94
N HIS A 180 -30.00 39.04 11.67
CA HIS A 180 -29.36 37.73 11.60
C HIS A 180 -29.54 36.99 12.90
N ILE A 181 -29.98 35.74 12.83
CA ILE A 181 -30.16 34.86 14.01
C ILE A 181 -29.06 33.79 14.05
N PHE A 182 -28.21 33.76 13.06
CA PHE A 182 -27.05 32.86 12.98
C PHE A 182 -25.74 33.63 12.83
N THR A 183 -24.63 33.03 13.31
CA THR A 183 -23.28 33.49 13.01
C THR A 183 -23.00 33.43 11.51
N LYS A 184 -21.95 34.10 11.05
CA LYS A 184 -21.44 33.86 9.69
C LYS A 184 -20.99 32.41 9.55
N LYS A 185 -20.98 31.90 8.29
CA LYS A 185 -20.43 30.58 8.00
C LYS A 185 -18.98 30.50 8.43
N ASP A 186 -18.66 29.48 9.20
CA ASP A 186 -17.30 29.24 9.60
C ASP A 186 -16.52 28.56 8.46
N GLU A 187 -15.46 29.24 8.02
CA GLU A 187 -14.59 28.74 6.95
C GLU A 187 -13.85 27.46 7.33
N TRP A 188 -13.72 27.17 8.65
CA TRP A 188 -13.14 25.93 9.14
C TRP A 188 -13.80 24.69 8.54
N PHE A 189 -15.14 24.66 8.46
CA PHE A 189 -15.92 23.55 7.91
C PHE A 189 -15.68 23.28 6.41
N LYS A 190 -14.98 24.17 5.71
CA LYS A 190 -14.61 24.02 4.30
C LYS A 190 -13.20 23.49 4.13
N SER A 191 -12.39 23.45 5.20
CA SER A 191 -10.98 23.12 5.15
C SER A 191 -10.75 21.60 5.03
N ASP A 192 -9.63 21.23 4.41
CA ASP A 192 -9.17 19.85 4.38
C ASP A 192 -8.72 19.36 5.77
N ALA A 193 -8.25 20.29 6.62
CA ALA A 193 -7.85 20.03 7.99
C ALA A 193 -9.04 19.56 8.83
N PHE A 194 -10.17 20.28 8.76
CA PHE A 194 -11.44 19.86 9.38
C PHE A 194 -11.89 18.46 8.93
N THR A 195 -11.87 18.23 7.62
CA THR A 195 -12.27 16.93 7.08
C THR A 195 -11.37 15.79 7.57
N ARG A 196 -10.08 16.04 7.77
CA ARG A 196 -9.11 15.07 8.31
C ARG A 196 -9.38 14.80 9.78
N GLU A 197 -9.52 15.84 10.58
CA GLU A 197 -9.80 15.75 12.02
C GLU A 197 -11.08 14.97 12.29
N VAL A 198 -12.15 15.25 11.56
CA VAL A 198 -13.43 14.51 11.68
C VAL A 198 -13.28 13.04 11.30
N LYS A 199 -12.48 12.73 10.27
CA LYS A 199 -12.18 11.34 9.92
C LYS A 199 -11.42 10.61 11.02
N GLU A 200 -10.43 11.26 11.61
CA GLU A 200 -9.65 10.71 12.73
C GLU A 200 -10.58 10.47 13.94
N MET A 201 -11.36 11.46 14.33
CA MET A 201 -12.31 11.37 15.44
C MET A 201 -13.31 10.20 15.26
N PHE A 202 -13.98 10.11 14.13
CA PHE A 202 -14.94 9.03 13.91
C PHE A 202 -14.28 7.66 13.75
N THR A 203 -13.08 7.60 13.20
CA THR A 203 -12.32 6.34 13.13
C THR A 203 -11.91 5.86 14.51
N GLU A 204 -11.52 6.76 15.40
CA GLU A 204 -11.25 6.44 16.80
C GLU A 204 -12.50 5.93 17.54
N ILE A 205 -13.65 6.58 17.34
CA ILE A 205 -14.93 6.13 17.91
C ILE A 205 -15.25 4.71 17.41
N ILE A 206 -15.11 4.43 16.11
CA ILE A 206 -15.31 3.10 15.57
C ILE A 206 -14.37 2.10 16.23
N ASN A 207 -13.05 2.40 16.26
CA ASN A 207 -12.03 1.50 16.76
C ASN A 207 -12.16 1.21 18.27
N SER A 208 -12.72 2.14 19.05
CA SER A 208 -12.96 1.91 20.47
C SER A 208 -14.17 1.01 20.76
N HIS A 209 -15.01 0.74 19.75
CA HIS A 209 -16.23 -0.07 19.90
C HIS A 209 -16.18 -1.39 19.12
N VAL A 210 -15.23 -1.59 18.21
CA VAL A 210 -15.05 -2.91 17.57
C VAL A 210 -14.38 -3.88 18.53
N LYS A 211 -14.85 -5.14 18.56
CA LYS A 211 -14.35 -6.20 19.44
C LYS A 211 -13.09 -6.87 18.89
N GLU A 212 -13.05 -7.02 17.58
CA GLU A 212 -12.00 -7.75 16.88
C GLU A 212 -10.95 -6.79 16.32
N GLU A 213 -9.66 -7.03 16.59
CA GLU A 213 -8.56 -6.26 16.03
C GLU A 213 -8.57 -6.23 14.49
N SER A 214 -9.10 -7.29 13.86
CA SER A 214 -9.27 -7.38 12.41
C SER A 214 -10.28 -6.42 11.82
N GLU A 215 -11.17 -5.85 12.64
CA GLU A 215 -12.19 -4.88 12.23
C GLU A 215 -11.75 -3.43 12.42
N LYS A 216 -10.64 -3.19 13.11
CA LYS A 216 -10.11 -1.84 13.27
C LYS A 216 -9.79 -1.19 11.94
N LEU A 217 -10.08 0.08 11.85
CA LEU A 217 -9.95 0.90 10.66
C LEU A 217 -8.80 1.90 10.83
N SER A 218 -8.21 2.33 9.72
CA SER A 218 -7.28 3.46 9.67
C SER A 218 -7.82 4.56 8.78
N VAL A 219 -7.43 5.80 9.01
CA VAL A 219 -7.75 6.90 8.10
C VAL A 219 -6.86 6.79 6.87
N PHE A 220 -7.47 6.81 5.68
CA PHE A 220 -6.69 6.81 4.44
C PHE A 220 -5.86 8.08 4.33
N GLN A 221 -4.54 7.92 4.26
CA GLN A 221 -3.60 9.01 4.06
C GLN A 221 -3.25 9.18 2.58
N GLN A 222 -3.53 10.36 2.06
CA GLN A 222 -3.10 10.70 0.70
C GLN A 222 -1.57 10.81 0.70
N GLY A 223 -0.92 10.06 -0.18
CA GLY A 223 0.54 9.98 -0.21
C GLY A 223 1.13 8.79 0.59
N GLY A 224 0.36 8.14 1.49
CA GLY A 224 0.77 6.91 2.18
C GLY A 224 0.97 5.73 1.22
N VAL A 225 1.27 4.54 1.74
CA VAL A 225 1.61 3.33 0.96
C VAL A 225 0.48 2.84 0.06
N TYR A 226 -0.78 3.09 0.44
CA TYR A 226 -1.96 2.62 -0.28
C TYR A 226 -2.32 3.51 -1.47
N LEU A 227 -3.01 2.95 -2.46
CA LEU A 227 -3.58 3.65 -3.60
C LEU A 227 -5.09 3.84 -3.42
N ALA A 228 -5.56 5.10 -3.50
CA ALA A 228 -6.99 5.41 -3.46
C ALA A 228 -7.72 4.83 -4.68
N THR A 229 -8.86 4.17 -4.48
CA THR A 229 -9.74 3.76 -5.57
C THR A 229 -10.54 4.96 -6.10
N LYS A 230 -10.91 4.91 -7.38
CA LYS A 230 -11.72 5.94 -8.02
C LYS A 230 -13.21 5.62 -7.87
N LYS A 231 -14.03 6.64 -7.61
CA LYS A 231 -15.49 6.49 -7.59
C LYS A 231 -16.01 6.23 -9.00
N ILE A 232 -16.86 5.22 -9.14
CA ILE A 232 -17.62 4.98 -10.36
C ILE A 232 -18.91 5.79 -10.27
N GLY A 233 -19.05 6.80 -11.13
CA GLY A 233 -20.29 7.59 -11.22
C GLY A 233 -21.41 6.78 -11.87
N LYS A 234 -22.67 7.11 -11.54
CA LYS A 234 -23.84 6.50 -12.19
C LYS A 234 -23.82 6.84 -13.68
N ASN A 235 -23.96 5.83 -14.54
CA ASN A 235 -23.93 5.94 -16.02
C ASN A 235 -22.63 6.57 -16.55
N ASN A 236 -21.49 6.32 -15.92
CA ASN A 236 -20.21 6.83 -16.40
C ASN A 236 -19.75 6.03 -17.63
N PRO A 237 -19.52 6.67 -18.81
CA PRO A 237 -19.08 5.97 -20.01
C PRO A 237 -17.72 5.28 -19.87
N LYS A 238 -16.90 5.68 -18.87
CA LYS A 238 -15.61 5.07 -18.54
C LYS A 238 -15.70 4.06 -17.38
N GLU A 239 -16.88 3.52 -17.09
CA GLU A 239 -17.07 2.60 -15.96
C GLU A 239 -16.13 1.39 -16.03
N ALA A 240 -16.03 0.74 -17.18
CA ALA A 240 -15.18 -0.44 -17.37
C ALA A 240 -13.69 -0.12 -17.11
N GLU A 241 -13.21 1.01 -17.62
CA GLU A 241 -11.85 1.51 -17.41
C GLU A 241 -11.57 1.78 -15.93
N ILE A 242 -12.49 2.47 -15.25
CA ILE A 242 -12.35 2.78 -13.81
C ILE A 242 -12.40 1.51 -12.96
N ARG A 243 -13.21 0.52 -13.32
CA ARG A 243 -13.24 -0.78 -12.64
C ARG A 243 -11.91 -1.51 -12.77
N ALA A 244 -11.35 -1.59 -13.97
CA ALA A 244 -10.05 -2.23 -14.21
C ALA A 244 -8.91 -1.52 -13.46
N ASP A 245 -8.93 -0.18 -13.45
CA ASP A 245 -7.99 0.65 -12.68
C ASP A 245 -8.11 0.37 -11.17
N ASN A 246 -9.34 0.30 -10.65
CA ASN A 246 -9.58 -0.01 -9.23
C ASN A 246 -9.13 -1.41 -8.85
N VAL A 247 -9.28 -2.41 -9.73
CA VAL A 247 -8.77 -3.76 -9.49
C VAL A 247 -7.25 -3.74 -9.31
N ALA A 248 -6.51 -3.09 -10.21
CA ALA A 248 -5.05 -2.97 -10.09
C ALA A 248 -4.63 -2.27 -8.78
N ARG A 249 -5.33 -1.20 -8.38
CA ARG A 249 -5.09 -0.49 -7.12
C ARG A 249 -5.35 -1.38 -5.91
N GLN A 250 -6.42 -2.16 -5.92
CA GLN A 250 -6.75 -3.08 -4.85
C GLN A 250 -5.75 -4.24 -4.75
N GLU A 251 -5.25 -4.75 -5.88
CA GLU A 251 -4.19 -5.75 -5.90
C GLU A 251 -2.90 -5.21 -5.27
N TRP A 252 -2.49 -3.97 -5.61
CA TRP A 252 -1.39 -3.29 -4.94
C TRP A 252 -1.61 -3.19 -3.44
N ASN A 253 -2.78 -2.68 -3.02
CA ASN A 253 -3.10 -2.48 -1.61
C ASN A 253 -3.05 -3.79 -0.80
N ARG A 254 -3.57 -4.90 -1.36
CA ARG A 254 -3.46 -6.23 -0.73
C ARG A 254 -2.00 -6.69 -0.59
N THR A 255 -1.16 -6.39 -1.58
CA THR A 255 0.27 -6.73 -1.52
C THR A 255 0.98 -5.89 -0.46
N VAL A 256 0.60 -4.62 -0.31
CA VAL A 256 1.07 -3.75 0.78
C VAL A 256 0.69 -4.33 2.14
N ASP A 257 -0.56 -4.79 2.31
CA ASP A 257 -0.99 -5.45 3.54
C ASP A 257 -0.09 -6.63 3.90
N VAL A 258 0.18 -7.50 2.91
CA VAL A 258 1.09 -8.65 3.11
C VAL A 258 2.50 -8.18 3.46
N ALA A 259 3.02 -7.15 2.79
CA ALA A 259 4.36 -6.63 3.04
C ALA A 259 4.50 -6.11 4.48
N LEU A 260 3.51 -5.35 4.96
CA LEU A 260 3.51 -4.82 6.33
C LEU A 260 3.39 -5.92 7.39
N VAL A 261 2.55 -6.93 7.15
CA VAL A 261 2.41 -8.10 8.05
C VAL A 261 3.72 -8.88 8.13
N GLU A 262 4.44 -9.00 7.02
CA GLU A 262 5.74 -9.69 6.96
C GLU A 262 6.92 -8.85 7.46
N GLY A 263 6.65 -7.63 7.93
CA GLY A 263 7.64 -6.75 8.54
C GLY A 263 8.46 -5.90 7.58
N VAL A 264 8.05 -5.79 6.30
CA VAL A 264 8.69 -4.85 5.37
C VAL A 264 8.46 -3.41 5.86
N PRO A 265 9.52 -2.59 6.02
CA PRO A 265 9.39 -1.23 6.47
C PRO A 265 8.47 -0.40 5.56
N GLU A 266 7.62 0.43 6.15
CA GLU A 266 6.71 1.29 5.40
C GLU A 266 7.44 2.25 4.46
N GLU A 267 8.61 2.75 4.86
CA GLU A 267 9.46 3.63 4.06
C GLU A 267 9.94 2.97 2.76
N ASP A 268 10.25 1.68 2.81
CA ASP A 268 10.65 0.91 1.62
C ASP A 268 9.48 0.76 0.66
N ILE A 269 8.28 0.50 1.19
CA ILE A 269 7.05 0.41 0.39
C ILE A 269 6.72 1.77 -0.25
N LEU A 270 6.88 2.87 0.50
CA LEU A 270 6.71 4.24 -0.01
C LEU A 270 7.71 4.56 -1.12
N THR A 271 8.95 4.13 -0.98
CA THR A 271 10.00 4.30 -1.99
C THR A 271 9.63 3.55 -3.27
N ILE A 272 9.21 2.30 -3.16
CA ILE A 272 8.74 1.51 -4.32
C ILE A 272 7.53 2.19 -4.97
N LYS A 273 6.55 2.62 -4.19
CA LYS A 273 5.37 3.33 -4.72
C LYS A 273 5.78 4.58 -5.49
N ARG A 274 6.68 5.39 -4.95
CA ARG A 274 7.18 6.60 -5.62
C ARG A 274 7.87 6.25 -6.92
N GLU A 275 8.92 5.41 -6.88
CA GLU A 275 9.76 5.12 -8.04
C GLU A 275 9.04 4.29 -9.12
N LYS A 276 8.29 3.26 -8.70
CA LYS A 276 7.69 2.31 -9.65
C LYS A 276 6.29 2.69 -10.10
N ILE A 277 5.55 3.48 -9.33
CA ILE A 277 4.20 3.92 -9.70
C ILE A 277 4.20 5.40 -10.06
N THR A 278 4.56 6.29 -9.12
CA THR A 278 4.39 7.73 -9.32
C THR A 278 5.29 8.26 -10.44
N ASP A 279 6.59 8.03 -10.36
CA ASP A 279 7.56 8.56 -11.31
C ASP A 279 7.38 7.95 -12.71
N LYS A 280 7.14 6.63 -12.79
CA LYS A 280 6.85 5.97 -14.06
C LYS A 280 5.54 6.46 -14.69
N THR A 281 4.52 6.71 -13.87
CA THR A 281 3.24 7.27 -14.35
C THR A 281 3.45 8.69 -14.90
N LEU A 282 4.19 9.54 -14.17
CA LEU A 282 4.51 10.89 -14.64
C LEU A 282 5.34 10.86 -15.92
N GLN A 283 6.32 9.98 -16.02
CA GLN A 283 7.12 9.78 -17.23
C GLN A 283 6.24 9.31 -18.41
N SER A 284 5.37 8.32 -18.18
CA SER A 284 4.43 7.83 -19.19
C SER A 284 3.50 8.92 -19.69
N ILE A 285 2.95 9.73 -18.79
CA ILE A 285 2.06 10.85 -19.13
C ILE A 285 2.80 11.89 -19.98
N ARG A 286 4.04 12.22 -19.64
CA ARG A 286 4.87 13.18 -20.41
C ARG A 286 5.16 12.69 -21.82
N THR A 287 5.37 11.39 -22.01
CA THR A 287 5.78 10.79 -23.28
C THR A 287 4.59 10.43 -24.19
N HIS A 288 3.52 9.92 -23.61
CA HIS A 288 2.41 9.28 -24.34
C HIS A 288 1.04 9.87 -24.00
N GLY A 289 0.95 10.83 -23.08
CA GLY A 289 -0.32 11.26 -22.49
C GLY A 289 -0.88 10.22 -21.49
N TRP A 290 -2.10 10.46 -21.05
CA TRP A 290 -2.78 9.53 -20.13
C TRP A 290 -3.30 8.31 -20.88
N LEU A 291 -2.73 7.14 -20.57
CA LEU A 291 -3.15 5.84 -21.12
C LEU A 291 -3.51 4.90 -19.95
N PRO A 292 -4.80 4.54 -19.79
CA PRO A 292 -5.27 3.71 -18.69
C PRO A 292 -4.58 2.35 -18.59
N ASP A 293 -4.39 1.66 -19.71
CA ASP A 293 -3.75 0.34 -19.76
C ASP A 293 -2.28 0.39 -19.31
N MET A 294 -1.57 1.45 -19.68
CA MET A 294 -0.19 1.65 -19.21
C MET A 294 -0.13 1.88 -17.71
N PHE A 295 -1.06 2.64 -17.16
CA PHE A 295 -1.14 2.86 -15.72
C PHE A 295 -1.39 1.54 -14.95
N GLN A 296 -2.29 0.69 -15.44
CA GLN A 296 -2.54 -0.62 -14.86
C GLN A 296 -1.28 -1.52 -14.92
N GLN A 297 -0.55 -1.50 -16.05
CA GLN A 297 0.70 -2.25 -16.19
C GLN A 297 1.78 -1.75 -15.23
N ILE A 298 1.88 -0.44 -15.04
CA ILE A 298 2.80 0.18 -14.07
C ILE A 298 2.51 -0.32 -12.65
N ILE A 299 1.24 -0.30 -12.23
CA ILE A 299 0.84 -0.78 -10.90
C ILE A 299 1.15 -2.28 -10.75
N ARG A 300 0.82 -3.12 -11.75
CA ARG A 300 1.12 -4.55 -11.70
C ARG A 300 2.61 -4.82 -11.59
N GLY A 301 3.43 -4.14 -12.39
CA GLY A 301 4.89 -4.26 -12.30
C GLY A 301 5.46 -3.82 -10.95
N ALA A 302 4.89 -2.79 -10.33
CA ALA A 302 5.25 -2.36 -8.98
C ALA A 302 4.83 -3.40 -7.92
N LYS A 303 3.64 -3.98 -8.07
CA LYS A 303 3.15 -5.07 -7.22
C LYS A 303 4.09 -6.29 -7.28
N ASP A 304 4.45 -6.72 -8.49
CA ASP A 304 5.35 -7.86 -8.67
C ASP A 304 6.72 -7.59 -8.03
N PHE A 305 7.24 -6.37 -8.15
CA PHE A 305 8.48 -5.96 -7.47
C PHE A 305 8.36 -6.01 -5.94
N LEU A 306 7.24 -5.55 -5.40
CA LEU A 306 6.98 -5.62 -3.94
C LEU A 306 6.84 -7.08 -3.48
N GLN A 307 6.24 -7.97 -4.26
CA GLN A 307 6.19 -9.40 -3.98
C GLN A 307 7.58 -10.05 -3.93
N GLU A 308 8.46 -9.70 -4.87
CA GLU A 308 9.85 -10.16 -4.83
C GLU A 308 10.58 -9.65 -3.59
N MET A 309 10.31 -8.42 -3.17
CA MET A 309 10.90 -7.86 -1.94
C MET A 309 10.41 -8.60 -0.70
N ILE A 310 9.11 -8.87 -0.58
CA ILE A 310 8.53 -9.67 0.50
C ILE A 310 9.20 -11.05 0.55
N PHE A 311 9.37 -11.69 -0.60
CA PHE A 311 10.06 -12.97 -0.67
C PHE A 311 11.51 -12.88 -0.15
N LYS A 312 12.27 -11.88 -0.59
CA LYS A 312 13.65 -11.65 -0.11
C LYS A 312 13.72 -11.37 1.39
N PHE A 313 12.72 -10.66 1.92
CA PHE A 313 12.64 -10.34 3.35
C PHE A 313 12.41 -11.58 4.22
N LYS A 314 11.71 -12.59 3.70
CA LYS A 314 11.47 -13.88 4.36
C LYS A 314 12.67 -14.83 4.34
N LEU A 315 13.69 -14.54 3.52
CA LEU A 315 14.83 -15.43 3.41
C LEU A 315 15.68 -15.37 4.67
N PRO A 316 16.08 -16.53 5.21
CA PRO A 316 17.05 -16.56 6.29
C PRO A 316 18.36 -15.89 5.85
N PRO A 317 19.10 -15.25 6.75
CA PRO A 317 20.37 -14.63 6.42
C PRO A 317 21.33 -15.66 5.79
N LYS A 318 22.09 -15.22 4.80
CA LYS A 318 23.07 -16.10 4.16
C LYS A 318 24.07 -16.61 5.21
N PRO A 319 24.33 -17.92 5.28
CA PRO A 319 25.31 -18.48 6.20
C PRO A 319 26.67 -17.82 6.05
N VAL A 320 27.34 -17.54 7.16
CA VAL A 320 28.68 -16.97 7.20
C VAL A 320 29.66 -18.09 7.61
N PRO A 321 30.76 -18.31 6.90
CA PRO A 321 31.74 -19.32 7.27
C PRO A 321 32.37 -19.00 8.62
N LYS A 322 32.46 -20.01 9.49
CA LYS A 322 33.11 -19.92 10.84
C LYS A 322 34.63 -19.98 10.79
N ILE A 323 35.18 -20.06 9.58
CA ILE A 323 36.63 -20.12 9.30
C ILE A 323 36.94 -19.26 8.08
N ASP A 324 38.14 -18.69 8.02
CA ASP A 324 38.61 -18.01 6.82
C ASP A 324 38.79 -19.05 5.70
N LEU A 325 38.08 -18.82 4.61
CA LEU A 325 38.11 -19.70 3.44
C LEU A 325 39.47 -19.66 2.70
N GLN A 326 40.24 -18.57 2.84
CA GLN A 326 41.59 -18.48 2.30
C GLN A 326 42.53 -19.36 3.11
N GLU A 327 42.50 -19.25 4.43
CA GLU A 327 43.26 -20.12 5.35
C GLU A 327 42.91 -21.59 5.13
N TRP A 328 41.66 -21.92 4.96
CA TRP A 328 41.22 -23.28 4.62
C TRP A 328 41.83 -23.78 3.31
N ASN A 329 41.85 -22.98 2.26
CA ASN A 329 42.45 -23.36 0.97
C ASN A 329 43.96 -23.63 1.10
N ASP A 330 44.65 -22.86 1.91
CA ASP A 330 46.08 -23.06 2.15
C ASP A 330 46.35 -24.32 3.00
N MET A 331 45.51 -24.58 4.04
CA MET A 331 45.55 -25.85 4.77
C MET A 331 45.29 -27.06 3.86
N ARG A 332 44.35 -26.93 2.89
CA ARG A 332 44.07 -28.01 1.93
C ARG A 332 45.25 -28.30 1.04
N LYS A 333 45.93 -27.26 0.49
CA LYS A 333 47.14 -27.42 -0.33
C LYS A 333 48.27 -28.09 0.47
N LEU A 334 48.43 -27.69 1.73
CA LEU A 334 49.41 -28.30 2.63
C LEU A 334 49.09 -29.78 2.87
N MET A 335 47.82 -30.11 3.13
CA MET A 335 47.38 -31.50 3.34
C MET A 335 47.64 -32.36 2.09
N GLU A 336 47.35 -31.84 0.87
CA GLU A 336 47.66 -32.53 -0.39
C GLU A 336 49.15 -32.81 -0.57
N LYS A 337 50.02 -31.87 -0.17
CA LYS A 337 51.47 -32.03 -0.20
C LYS A 337 51.93 -33.12 0.77
N LEU A 338 51.39 -33.07 2.04
CA LEU A 338 51.73 -34.08 3.09
C LEU A 338 51.22 -35.47 2.71
N GLN A 339 50.06 -35.59 2.06
CA GLN A 339 49.53 -36.87 1.57
C GLN A 339 50.48 -37.49 0.53
N LYS A 340 51.00 -36.69 -0.43
CA LYS A 340 51.99 -37.17 -1.41
C LYS A 340 53.29 -37.64 -0.73
N GLN A 341 53.78 -36.89 0.25
CA GLN A 341 54.98 -37.26 1.02
C GLN A 341 54.74 -38.54 1.85
N SER A 342 53.57 -38.67 2.51
CA SER A 342 53.17 -39.87 3.25
C SER A 342 53.05 -41.10 2.32
N GLN A 343 52.56 -40.94 1.11
CA GLN A 343 52.50 -42.03 0.15
C GLN A 343 53.86 -42.44 -0.33
N ALA A 344 54.79 -41.51 -0.58
CA ALA A 344 56.19 -41.79 -0.88
C ALA A 344 56.87 -42.49 0.28
N MET A 345 56.66 -42.07 1.53
CA MET A 345 57.20 -42.74 2.71
C MET A 345 56.71 -44.19 2.85
N LYS A 346 55.39 -44.42 2.65
CA LYS A 346 54.83 -45.79 2.67
C LYS A 346 55.44 -46.68 1.56
N SER A 347 55.65 -46.14 0.36
CA SER A 347 56.29 -46.85 -0.74
C SER A 347 57.73 -47.24 -0.38
N THR A 348 58.52 -46.30 0.19
CA THR A 348 59.88 -46.55 0.66
C THR A 348 59.91 -47.59 1.79
N GLN A 349 58.98 -47.56 2.73
CA GLN A 349 58.85 -48.56 3.77
C GLN A 349 58.54 -49.97 3.23
N GLN A 350 57.68 -50.06 2.23
CA GLN A 350 57.40 -51.33 1.53
C GLN A 350 58.65 -51.87 0.81
N GLU A 351 59.39 -50.97 0.15
CA GLU A 351 60.66 -51.32 -0.48
C GLU A 351 61.68 -51.84 0.55
N ILE A 352 61.88 -51.12 1.67
CA ILE A 352 62.75 -51.57 2.76
C ILE A 352 62.32 -52.94 3.27
N SER A 353 61.01 -53.17 3.51
CA SER A 353 60.49 -54.45 3.96
C SER A 353 60.78 -55.59 2.95
N SER A 354 60.59 -55.29 1.65
CA SER A 354 60.91 -56.25 0.58
C SER A 354 62.41 -56.57 0.50
N LEU A 355 63.26 -55.55 0.57
CA LEU A 355 64.74 -55.74 0.57
C LEU A 355 65.23 -56.51 1.81
N LYS A 356 64.65 -56.21 2.99
CA LYS A 356 64.97 -56.97 4.25
C LYS A 356 64.55 -58.46 4.10
N LYS A 357 63.42 -58.74 3.47
CA LYS A 357 62.98 -60.11 3.20
C LYS A 357 63.96 -60.79 2.20
N GLN A 358 64.33 -60.14 1.11
CA GLN A 358 65.32 -60.65 0.15
C GLN A 358 66.68 -60.89 0.80
N LEU A 359 67.10 -60.03 1.75
CA LEU A 359 68.34 -60.18 2.49
C LEU A 359 68.27 -61.43 3.39
N SER A 360 67.15 -61.72 4.07
CA SER A 360 66.93 -62.90 4.89
C SER A 360 66.95 -64.23 4.08
N GLU A 361 66.45 -64.17 2.84
CA GLU A 361 66.43 -65.32 1.94
C GLU A 361 67.77 -65.54 1.23
N THR A 362 68.65 -64.57 1.29
CA THR A 362 69.95 -64.63 0.66
C THR A 362 70.99 -65.25 1.60
N THR A 363 70.98 -66.61 1.82
CA THR A 363 71.85 -67.38 2.65
C THR A 363 72.81 -68.17 1.78
N GLY A 364 74.16 -68.33 2.17
CA GLY A 364 75.12 -69.14 1.54
C GLY A 364 76.53 -68.48 1.34
N PHE A 365 77.59 -69.31 1.43
CA PHE A 365 78.97 -68.88 1.48
C PHE A 365 79.46 -68.02 0.27
N PHE A 366 78.84 -68.13 -0.88
CA PHE A 366 79.21 -67.40 -2.12
C PHE A 366 78.34 -66.13 -2.38
N LYS A 367 77.40 -65.74 -1.49
CA LYS A 367 76.48 -64.63 -1.69
C LYS A 367 76.91 -63.35 -0.99
N GLY A 368 78.10 -63.23 -0.47
CA GLY A 368 78.57 -62.07 0.31
C GLY A 368 78.49 -60.75 -0.50
N LYS A 369 78.79 -60.72 -1.78
CA LYS A 369 78.59 -59.51 -2.62
C LYS A 369 77.13 -59.09 -2.78
N ALA A 370 76.26 -60.04 -2.96
CA ALA A 370 74.79 -59.79 -3.08
C ALA A 370 74.20 -59.22 -1.81
N ARG A 371 74.57 -59.80 -0.64
CA ARG A 371 74.15 -59.32 0.69
C ARG A 371 74.60 -57.88 0.92
N LYS A 372 75.91 -57.57 0.65
CA LYS A 372 76.46 -56.20 0.80
C LYS A 372 75.74 -55.17 -0.11
N SER A 373 75.34 -55.59 -1.31
CA SER A 373 74.52 -54.75 -2.21
C SER A 373 73.11 -54.51 -1.67
N LEU A 374 72.47 -55.53 -1.12
CA LEU A 374 71.16 -55.40 -0.51
C LEU A 374 71.21 -54.52 0.73
N GLU A 375 72.20 -54.72 1.62
CA GLU A 375 72.43 -53.88 2.81
C GLU A 375 72.65 -52.41 2.43
N GLY A 376 73.43 -52.12 1.36
CA GLY A 376 73.56 -50.76 0.87
C GLY A 376 72.28 -50.14 0.35
N LYS A 377 71.47 -50.95 -0.35
CA LYS A 377 70.13 -50.47 -0.79
C LYS A 377 69.21 -50.21 0.37
N ILE A 378 69.19 -51.07 1.38
CA ILE A 378 68.39 -50.87 2.60
C ILE A 378 68.80 -49.59 3.31
N GLU A 379 70.12 -49.37 3.50
CA GLU A 379 70.64 -48.15 4.11
C GLU A 379 70.26 -46.90 3.32
N GLN A 380 70.29 -46.98 2.00
CA GLN A 380 69.89 -45.86 1.10
C GLN A 380 68.39 -45.57 1.26
N SER A 381 67.54 -46.60 1.26
CA SER A 381 66.09 -46.44 1.41
C SER A 381 65.71 -45.96 2.80
N GLU A 382 66.41 -46.40 3.86
CA GLU A 382 66.24 -45.90 5.21
C GLU A 382 66.69 -44.44 5.37
N LYS A 383 67.72 -44.00 4.70
CA LYS A 383 68.12 -42.60 4.62
C LYS A 383 67.09 -41.79 3.87
N GLN A 384 66.49 -42.32 2.84
CA GLN A 384 65.43 -41.66 2.07
C GLN A 384 64.15 -41.53 2.92
N GLU A 385 63.74 -42.55 3.65
CA GLU A 385 62.62 -42.49 4.58
C GLU A 385 62.82 -41.40 5.65
N LYS A 386 63.99 -41.32 6.27
CA LYS A 386 64.34 -40.26 7.24
C LYS A 386 64.28 -38.87 6.61
N ARG A 387 64.72 -38.70 5.34
CA ARG A 387 64.62 -37.43 4.64
C ARG A 387 63.19 -37.03 4.41
N ILE A 388 62.34 -37.94 3.92
CA ILE A 388 60.92 -37.67 3.69
C ILE A 388 60.24 -37.26 5.02
N HIS A 389 60.54 -37.97 6.12
CA HIS A 389 59.98 -37.61 7.43
C HIS A 389 60.41 -36.21 7.88
N THR A 390 61.72 -35.88 7.72
CA THR A 390 62.24 -34.56 8.08
C THR A 390 61.62 -33.47 7.20
N ASP A 391 61.45 -33.72 5.88
CA ASP A 391 60.81 -32.80 4.96
C ASP A 391 59.34 -32.56 5.31
N MET A 392 58.63 -33.59 5.73
CA MET A 392 57.23 -33.45 6.21
C MET A 392 57.17 -32.54 7.45
N GLU A 393 58.04 -32.78 8.44
CA GLU A 393 58.09 -31.94 9.64
C GLU A 393 58.47 -30.50 9.35
N GLN A 394 59.44 -30.28 8.46
CA GLN A 394 59.86 -28.94 8.04
C GLN A 394 58.74 -28.22 7.27
N THR A 395 58.05 -28.92 6.38
CA THR A 395 56.91 -28.37 5.59
C THR A 395 55.81 -27.88 6.55
N VAL A 396 55.50 -28.63 7.59
CA VAL A 396 54.45 -28.26 8.55
C VAL A 396 54.88 -27.08 9.44
N LYS A 397 56.18 -27.09 9.88
CA LYS A 397 56.72 -25.96 10.66
C LYS A 397 56.80 -24.64 9.87
N GLN A 398 57.17 -24.73 8.61
CA GLN A 398 57.16 -23.54 7.72
C GLN A 398 55.74 -22.96 7.54
N ALA A 399 54.73 -23.82 7.64
CA ALA A 399 53.33 -23.37 7.55
C ALA A 399 52.79 -22.91 8.93
N GLY A 400 53.63 -22.84 9.98
CA GLY A 400 53.25 -22.31 11.29
C GLY A 400 52.69 -23.33 12.26
N TYR A 401 52.75 -24.63 11.98
CA TYR A 401 52.29 -25.69 12.87
C TYR A 401 53.45 -26.37 13.60
N PRO A 402 53.25 -26.78 14.87
CA PRO A 402 54.35 -27.41 15.66
C PRO A 402 54.83 -28.75 15.08
N ASP A 403 53.92 -29.58 14.62
CA ASP A 403 54.15 -30.90 14.10
C ASP A 403 53.03 -31.39 13.18
N VAL A 404 53.22 -32.50 12.48
CA VAL A 404 52.25 -33.08 11.54
C VAL A 404 50.96 -33.50 12.22
N GLN A 405 50.99 -33.95 13.47
CA GLN A 405 49.82 -34.41 14.20
C GLN A 405 48.91 -33.19 14.60
N SER A 406 49.55 -32.13 15.08
CA SER A 406 48.86 -30.88 15.44
C SER A 406 48.18 -30.25 14.18
N PHE A 407 48.88 -30.24 13.04
CA PHE A 407 48.28 -29.84 11.78
C PHE A 407 47.09 -30.72 11.39
N ALA A 408 47.25 -32.07 11.45
CA ALA A 408 46.18 -32.99 11.09
C ALA A 408 44.92 -32.79 11.94
N LYS A 409 45.07 -32.57 13.26
CA LYS A 409 43.94 -32.25 14.17
C LYS A 409 43.27 -30.95 13.79
N THR A 410 44.05 -29.88 13.51
CA THR A 410 43.53 -28.60 13.07
C THR A 410 42.81 -28.72 11.75
N TYR A 411 43.38 -29.42 10.78
CA TYR A 411 42.77 -29.69 9.50
C TYR A 411 41.41 -30.41 9.63
N GLN A 412 41.33 -31.48 10.40
CA GLN A 412 40.07 -32.20 10.61
C GLN A 412 38.99 -31.34 11.25
N LYS A 413 39.37 -30.49 12.20
CA LYS A 413 38.43 -29.52 12.81
C LYS A 413 37.91 -28.52 11.81
N SER A 414 38.82 -27.97 11.00
CA SER A 414 38.50 -27.00 9.95
C SER A 414 37.65 -27.62 8.82
N GLU A 415 37.97 -28.85 8.41
CA GLU A 415 37.21 -29.61 7.43
C GLU A 415 35.76 -29.83 7.88
N LYS A 416 35.53 -30.13 9.14
CA LYS A 416 34.19 -30.27 9.72
C LYS A 416 33.42 -28.95 9.62
N LEU A 417 34.03 -27.83 10.02
CA LEU A 417 33.41 -26.51 9.97
C LEU A 417 33.05 -26.07 8.52
N VAL A 418 33.94 -26.36 7.57
CA VAL A 418 33.69 -26.04 6.15
C VAL A 418 32.60 -26.94 5.57
N ARG A 419 32.54 -28.21 5.97
CA ARG A 419 31.46 -29.11 5.54
C ARG A 419 30.12 -28.63 6.06
N GLU A 420 30.01 -28.28 7.34
CA GLU A 420 28.80 -27.72 7.95
C GLU A 420 28.38 -26.44 7.21
N TYR A 421 29.30 -25.51 6.98
CA TYR A 421 29.04 -24.31 6.21
C TYR A 421 28.52 -24.61 4.79
N ASN A 422 29.11 -25.55 4.08
CA ASN A 422 28.67 -25.91 2.75
C ASN A 422 27.30 -26.57 2.72
N GLU A 423 26.94 -27.33 3.75
CA GLU A 423 25.62 -27.92 3.92
C GLU A 423 24.57 -26.82 4.20
N GLU A 424 24.86 -25.90 5.13
CA GLU A 424 24.02 -24.73 5.42
C GLU A 424 23.86 -23.86 4.17
N LEU A 425 24.93 -23.61 3.43
CA LEU A 425 24.91 -22.81 2.20
C LEU A 425 24.07 -23.49 1.09
N ARG A 426 24.13 -24.81 0.97
CA ARG A 426 23.29 -25.57 0.03
C ARG A 426 21.82 -25.50 0.43
N ALA A 427 21.52 -25.68 1.71
CA ALA A 427 20.16 -25.57 2.26
C ALA A 427 19.61 -24.16 2.00
N TRP A 428 20.41 -23.14 2.29
CA TRP A 428 20.04 -21.74 2.04
C TRP A 428 19.80 -21.49 0.54
N LYS A 429 20.68 -21.94 -0.36
CA LYS A 429 20.47 -21.82 -1.81
C LYS A 429 19.21 -22.51 -2.29
N ASN A 430 18.91 -23.70 -1.80
CA ASN A 430 17.70 -24.45 -2.16
C ASN A 430 16.41 -23.73 -1.72
N GLN A 431 16.45 -22.94 -0.62
CA GLN A 431 15.33 -22.12 -0.16
C GLN A 431 15.24 -20.81 -0.90
N THR A 432 16.37 -20.25 -1.38
CA THR A 432 16.47 -18.91 -1.95
C THR A 432 16.42 -18.88 -3.48
N GLU A 433 16.84 -19.94 -4.13
CA GLU A 433 16.68 -20.05 -5.59
C GLU A 433 15.24 -20.50 -5.89
N PRO A 434 14.46 -19.69 -6.64
CA PRO A 434 13.16 -20.14 -7.11
C PRO A 434 13.43 -21.46 -7.86
N LYS A 435 12.71 -22.52 -7.46
CA LYS A 435 12.67 -23.74 -8.27
C LYS A 435 12.31 -23.24 -9.66
N LYS A 436 13.26 -23.26 -10.58
CA LYS A 436 12.94 -23.18 -11.99
C LYS A 436 12.04 -24.38 -12.23
N GLU A 437 10.71 -24.16 -12.11
CA GLU A 437 9.78 -25.06 -12.77
C GLU A 437 10.36 -25.22 -14.16
N LYS A 438 10.62 -26.44 -14.55
CA LYS A 438 10.89 -26.76 -15.93
C LYS A 438 9.67 -26.25 -16.69
N LEU A 439 9.73 -24.98 -17.06
CA LEU A 439 8.89 -24.49 -18.14
C LEU A 439 9.21 -25.43 -19.28
N SER A 440 8.25 -26.26 -19.60
CA SER A 440 8.18 -26.96 -20.88
C SER A 440 8.78 -26.02 -21.90
N GLU A 441 9.70 -26.51 -22.72
CA GLU A 441 10.48 -25.78 -23.71
C GLU A 441 9.70 -24.61 -24.28
N PRO A 442 10.26 -23.39 -24.35
CA PRO A 442 9.55 -22.24 -24.87
C PRO A 442 9.13 -22.61 -26.29
N SER A 443 7.83 -22.83 -26.48
CA SER A 443 7.25 -22.90 -27.81
C SER A 443 7.89 -21.73 -28.58
N LYS A 444 8.58 -22.03 -29.66
CA LYS A 444 9.34 -21.09 -30.51
C LYS A 444 8.64 -19.76 -30.53
N LYS A 445 9.23 -18.72 -29.94
CA LYS A 445 8.66 -17.37 -29.93
C LYS A 445 8.32 -17.03 -31.36
N ALA A 446 7.04 -17.01 -31.69
CA ALA A 446 6.60 -16.67 -33.04
C ALA A 446 7.27 -15.36 -33.41
N SER A 447 7.97 -15.33 -34.51
CA SER A 447 8.66 -14.17 -35.04
C SER A 447 7.68 -13.00 -35.11
N ILE A 448 8.15 -11.77 -34.88
CA ILE A 448 7.34 -10.55 -35.04
C ILE A 448 6.63 -10.57 -36.42
N ARG A 449 7.25 -11.13 -37.44
CA ARG A 449 6.70 -11.35 -38.76
C ARG A 449 5.48 -12.29 -38.77
N GLU A 450 5.51 -13.37 -37.98
CA GLU A 450 4.37 -14.32 -37.85
C GLU A 450 3.22 -13.70 -37.06
N LYS A 451 3.51 -12.89 -36.03
CA LYS A 451 2.50 -12.14 -35.29
C LYS A 451 1.82 -11.11 -36.19
N LEU A 452 2.58 -10.34 -36.97
CA LEU A 452 2.05 -9.38 -37.95
C LEU A 452 1.19 -10.07 -39.02
N HIS A 453 1.62 -11.23 -39.51
CA HIS A 453 0.87 -11.99 -40.49
C HIS A 453 -0.47 -12.53 -39.92
N ARG A 454 -0.49 -12.95 -38.67
CA ARG A 454 -1.70 -13.36 -37.96
C ARG A 454 -2.67 -12.20 -37.76
N TYR A 455 -2.20 -11.02 -37.32
CA TYR A 455 -3.03 -9.81 -37.20
C TYR A 455 -3.57 -9.35 -38.55
N GLN A 456 -2.80 -9.44 -39.63
CA GLN A 456 -3.29 -9.14 -40.97
C GLN A 456 -4.36 -10.12 -41.46
N GLN A 457 -4.24 -11.42 -41.12
CA GLN A 457 -5.27 -12.40 -41.44
C GLN A 457 -6.55 -12.19 -40.65
N GLU A 458 -6.45 -11.90 -39.36
CA GLU A 458 -7.60 -11.61 -38.49
C GLU A 458 -8.33 -10.34 -38.93
N SER A 459 -7.61 -9.30 -39.29
CA SER A 459 -8.18 -8.04 -39.83
C SER A 459 -8.90 -8.28 -41.15
N ARG A 460 -8.34 -9.09 -42.07
CA ARG A 460 -8.99 -9.47 -43.32
C ARG A 460 -10.24 -10.32 -43.11
N GLN A 461 -10.26 -11.20 -42.11
CA GLN A 461 -11.45 -11.97 -41.76
C GLN A 461 -12.56 -11.13 -41.14
N GLN A 462 -12.21 -10.15 -40.31
CA GLN A 462 -13.17 -9.19 -39.75
C GLN A 462 -13.77 -8.30 -40.85
N GLN A 463 -12.96 -7.81 -41.78
CA GLN A 463 -13.46 -7.04 -42.93
C GLN A 463 -14.38 -7.85 -43.83
N LYS A 464 -14.11 -9.15 -44.06
CA LYS A 464 -15.02 -10.02 -44.80
C LYS A 464 -16.33 -10.30 -44.05
N LYS A 465 -16.31 -10.40 -42.71
CA LYS A 465 -17.54 -10.59 -41.91
C LYS A 465 -18.40 -9.31 -41.88
N THR A 466 -17.78 -8.12 -41.84
CA THR A 466 -18.49 -6.85 -41.91
C THR A 466 -19.04 -6.53 -43.31
N ALA A 467 -18.33 -6.91 -44.37
CA ALA A 467 -18.80 -6.78 -45.74
C ALA A 467 -20.00 -7.74 -46.01
N LYS A 468 -19.98 -8.96 -45.49
CA LYS A 468 -21.09 -9.91 -45.63
C LYS A 468 -22.34 -9.50 -44.82
N LYS A 469 -22.16 -8.81 -43.68
CA LYS A 469 -23.27 -8.24 -42.91
C LYS A 469 -23.92 -7.03 -43.60
N LYS A 470 -23.13 -6.16 -44.30
CA LYS A 470 -23.64 -5.06 -45.09
C LYS A 470 -24.33 -5.44 -46.38
N SER A 471 -24.05 -6.64 -46.97
CA SER A 471 -24.73 -7.14 -48.13
C SER A 471 -26.07 -7.83 -47.81
N MET A 472 -26.25 -8.33 -46.57
CA MET A 472 -27.53 -8.90 -46.10
C MET A 472 -28.55 -7.85 -45.65
N ASP A 473 -28.08 -6.63 -45.30
CA ASP A 473 -28.96 -5.53 -44.88
C ASP A 473 -29.44 -4.63 -46.02
N ARG A 474 -29.00 -4.89 -47.28
CA ARG A 474 -29.47 -4.19 -48.50
C ARG A 474 -30.47 -5.02 -49.34
N GLY A 475 -30.92 -6.17 -48.80
CA GLY A 475 -31.84 -7.09 -49.46
C GLY A 475 -33.15 -7.30 -48.69
N ARG A 476 -33.59 -6.29 -47.92
CA ARG A 476 -34.97 -6.23 -47.36
C ARG A 476 -35.55 -4.87 -47.54
#